data_8c3631d34a33fdc8957ff4da495370e2
#
_entry.id   8c3631d34a33fdc8957ff4da495370e2
#
_cell.length_a   1.000
_cell.length_b   1.000
_cell.length_c   1.000
_cell.angle_alpha   90.00
_cell.angle_beta   90.00
_cell.angle_gamma   90.00
#
_symmetry.space_group_name_H-M   'P 1'
#
loop_
_entity.id
_entity.type
_entity.pdbx_description
1 polymer ?
#
loop_
_entity_poly.entity_id
_entity_poly.type
_entity_poly.pdbx_seq_one_letter_code
_entity_poly.pdbx_strand_id
1 'polypeptide(L)'
;VIGLLLFLPAAAWSATPAQRTTDVLEAVSGSFEQIAQDVNPSVVQIFVNGYTAGHGASGVLTKRQGTASGTIIDADGLIVTNAHVIDRATRIQVLIPAPVVTEAGGPVLPVAEGAKLDAQVVGIDTETDLALIRVAAHGLRPLALGDSRGLRQGQLVLAFGSPLGLGNTVTMGVVSTVARQLAADDVPWYVQTDAPINPGNSGGPLVDTAGRVVGVNTLIFTQSGGSEGVGFAIPSNTVRYITDQLRANGRVHRTVIGVQVQTVDPVMAAALKLAQPWGVIVSDLDPTGPAVKADVRIGDVILGIDGRRVTDVRQFALNLYPHAVGSIAQLDVVRDDHPLKISVPVHEMPEDPTRALDVVRPDKNLVPELDILGVDIDDKLAEALHSAHGDGGVLVAAMSADASPPADRFQPGDVIHAVNRTPVHSLAELRKAVAGMKDGDPVVVQIERQGLLTFVAFEID
;
A
#
# COMPACT_ATOMS: atom_id res chain seq x y z
N VAL A 1 -86.52 28.07 -12.63
CA VAL A 1 -85.70 27.58 -11.49
C VAL A 1 -84.34 27.13 -12.10
N ILE A 2 -83.37 27.98 -11.95
CA ILE A 2 -81.97 27.69 -12.45
C ILE A 2 -81.19 27.24 -11.24
N GLY A 3 -80.77 25.95 -11.21
CA GLY A 3 -79.92 25.39 -10.18
C GLY A 3 -78.47 25.71 -10.43
N LEU A 4 -77.80 26.44 -9.52
CA LEU A 4 -76.38 26.80 -9.56
C LEU A 4 -75.58 25.66 -8.89
N LEU A 5 -74.85 24.87 -9.67
CA LEU A 5 -73.91 23.86 -9.21
C LEU A 5 -72.58 24.57 -8.81
N LEU A 6 -72.34 24.67 -7.52
CA LEU A 6 -71.02 25.10 -6.93
C LEU A 6 -70.03 23.96 -7.02
N PHE A 7 -69.03 24.11 -7.90
CA PHE A 7 -67.79 23.30 -7.92
C PHE A 7 -66.89 23.78 -6.79
N LEU A 8 -66.72 22.98 -5.75
CA LEU A 8 -65.69 23.15 -4.74
C LEU A 8 -64.34 22.64 -5.35
N PRO A 9 -63.25 23.42 -5.31
CA PRO A 9 -61.96 22.92 -5.74
C PRO A 9 -61.48 21.87 -4.72
N ALA A 10 -60.99 20.71 -5.24
CA ALA A 10 -60.34 19.70 -4.44
C ALA A 10 -59.08 20.31 -3.79
N ALA A 11 -59.06 20.38 -2.47
CA ALA A 11 -57.87 20.79 -1.71
C ALA A 11 -56.76 19.80 -2.00
N ALA A 12 -55.68 20.27 -2.64
CA ALA A 12 -54.45 19.53 -2.78
C ALA A 12 -53.93 19.25 -1.33
N TRP A 13 -53.95 18.02 -0.94
CA TRP A 13 -53.34 17.59 0.32
C TRP A 13 -51.82 17.84 0.23
N SER A 14 -51.38 18.94 0.79
CA SER A 14 -49.96 19.16 1.04
C SER A 14 -49.50 18.23 2.16
N ALA A 15 -48.58 17.33 1.90
CA ALA A 15 -47.99 16.48 2.90
C ALA A 15 -47.57 17.28 4.14
N THR A 16 -47.81 16.74 5.33
CA THR A 16 -47.41 17.37 6.61
C THR A 16 -45.87 17.45 6.69
N PRO A 17 -45.29 18.41 7.44
CA PRO A 17 -43.84 18.49 7.61
C PRO A 17 -43.18 17.18 8.09
N ALA A 18 -43.88 16.42 8.97
CA ALA A 18 -43.42 15.11 9.44
C ALA A 18 -43.34 14.07 8.32
N GLN A 19 -44.33 13.99 7.42
CA GLN A 19 -44.29 13.08 6.26
C GLN A 19 -43.14 13.41 5.29
N ARG A 20 -42.93 14.70 5.01
CA ARG A 20 -41.79 15.11 4.14
C ARG A 20 -40.44 14.75 4.74
N THR A 21 -40.26 14.81 6.06
CA THR A 21 -39.04 14.44 6.74
C THR A 21 -38.80 12.92 6.66
N THR A 22 -39.84 12.12 6.86
CA THR A 22 -39.79 10.66 6.74
C THR A 22 -39.39 10.25 5.30
N ASP A 23 -40.06 10.85 4.30
CA ASP A 23 -39.75 10.56 2.88
C ASP A 23 -38.30 10.86 2.52
N VAL A 24 -37.70 11.94 3.07
CA VAL A 24 -36.27 12.28 2.82
C VAL A 24 -35.36 11.25 3.49
N LEU A 25 -35.63 10.83 4.72
CA LEU A 25 -34.81 9.84 5.41
C LEU A 25 -34.87 8.46 4.73
N GLU A 26 -36.05 8.07 4.25
CA GLU A 26 -36.24 6.83 3.48
C GLU A 26 -35.47 6.89 2.16
N ALA A 27 -35.50 8.01 1.45
CA ALA A 27 -34.76 8.20 0.22
C ALA A 27 -33.23 8.13 0.45
N VAL A 28 -32.74 8.69 1.56
CA VAL A 28 -31.33 8.61 1.95
C VAL A 28 -30.95 7.17 2.29
N SER A 29 -31.76 6.47 3.09
CA SER A 29 -31.54 5.06 3.44
C SER A 29 -31.51 4.19 2.17
N GLY A 30 -32.49 4.33 1.30
CA GLY A 30 -32.57 3.58 0.04
C GLY A 30 -31.35 3.83 -0.86
N SER A 31 -30.82 5.06 -0.86
CA SER A 31 -29.60 5.38 -1.61
C SER A 31 -28.39 4.63 -1.07
N PHE A 32 -28.21 4.53 0.25
CA PHE A 32 -27.11 3.78 0.85
C PHE A 32 -27.26 2.28 0.64
N GLU A 33 -28.47 1.75 0.75
CA GLU A 33 -28.78 0.35 0.46
C GLU A 33 -28.43 0.00 -1.00
N GLN A 34 -28.76 0.86 -1.95
CA GLN A 34 -28.42 0.67 -3.35
C GLN A 34 -26.90 0.67 -3.57
N ILE A 35 -26.17 1.63 -2.98
CA ILE A 35 -24.70 1.67 -3.06
C ILE A 35 -24.12 0.38 -2.48
N ALA A 36 -24.62 -0.09 -1.33
CA ALA A 36 -24.14 -1.32 -0.74
C ALA A 36 -24.39 -2.54 -1.64
N GLN A 37 -25.56 -2.63 -2.28
CA GLN A 37 -25.88 -3.70 -3.23
C GLN A 37 -24.97 -3.68 -4.46
N ASP A 38 -24.64 -2.49 -4.97
CA ASP A 38 -23.78 -2.34 -6.16
C ASP A 38 -22.31 -2.61 -5.87
N VAL A 39 -21.81 -2.26 -4.67
CA VAL A 39 -20.40 -2.36 -4.28
C VAL A 39 -20.05 -3.75 -3.73
N ASN A 40 -20.91 -4.34 -2.89
CA ASN A 40 -20.64 -5.61 -2.21
C ASN A 40 -20.16 -6.75 -3.11
N PRO A 41 -20.67 -6.96 -4.34
CA PRO A 41 -20.19 -8.02 -5.23
C PRO A 41 -18.72 -7.88 -5.66
N SER A 42 -18.15 -6.69 -5.46
CA SER A 42 -16.78 -6.36 -5.85
C SER A 42 -15.81 -6.33 -4.67
N VAL A 43 -16.31 -6.54 -3.45
CA VAL A 43 -15.51 -6.62 -2.22
C VAL A 43 -15.30 -8.08 -1.86
N VAL A 44 -14.04 -8.50 -1.87
CA VAL A 44 -13.65 -9.89 -1.61
C VAL A 44 -13.01 -10.04 -0.24
N GLN A 45 -13.12 -11.23 0.32
CA GLN A 45 -12.36 -11.61 1.50
C GLN A 45 -11.06 -12.30 1.09
N ILE A 46 -9.97 -11.89 1.70
CA ILE A 46 -8.65 -12.47 1.49
C ILE A 46 -8.24 -13.25 2.74
N PHE A 47 -7.86 -14.51 2.54
CA PHE A 47 -7.28 -15.37 3.56
C PHE A 47 -5.81 -15.52 3.28
N VAL A 48 -4.99 -15.25 4.28
CA VAL A 48 -3.54 -15.31 4.17
C VAL A 48 -2.99 -16.29 5.19
N ASN A 49 -2.20 -17.24 4.71
CA ASN A 49 -1.31 -18.03 5.53
C ASN A 49 0.12 -17.59 5.24
N GLY A 50 0.91 -17.32 6.24
CA GLY A 50 2.27 -16.82 6.05
C GLY A 50 3.01 -16.72 7.37
N TYR A 51 4.09 -15.96 7.34
CA TYR A 51 4.92 -15.70 8.51
C TYR A 51 4.94 -14.18 8.78
N THR A 52 5.04 -13.81 10.04
CA THR A 52 5.24 -12.41 10.45
C THR A 52 6.50 -12.31 11.32
N ALA A 53 7.25 -11.24 11.18
CA ALA A 53 8.34 -10.95 12.09
C ALA A 53 7.78 -10.67 13.49
N GLY A 54 8.29 -11.37 14.50
CA GLY A 54 7.96 -11.11 15.91
C GLY A 54 8.35 -9.69 16.31
N HIS A 55 7.61 -9.08 17.22
CA HIS A 55 7.94 -7.77 17.78
C HIS A 55 9.19 -7.89 18.64
N GLY A 56 10.34 -7.49 18.12
CA GLY A 56 11.63 -7.50 18.80
C GLY A 56 12.78 -7.61 17.80
N ALA A 57 13.97 -7.17 18.21
CA ALA A 57 15.20 -7.17 17.40
C ALA A 57 15.73 -8.57 16.99
N SER A 58 14.97 -9.64 17.22
CA SER A 58 15.42 -11.02 17.08
C SER A 58 15.08 -11.70 15.74
N GLY A 59 14.44 -11.02 14.78
CA GLY A 59 14.15 -11.60 13.46
C GLY A 59 13.30 -12.89 13.46
N VAL A 60 12.62 -13.18 14.57
CA VAL A 60 11.84 -14.42 14.76
C VAL A 60 10.55 -14.36 13.92
N LEU A 61 10.32 -15.35 13.07
CA LEU A 61 9.10 -15.47 12.26
C LEU A 61 8.07 -16.35 12.97
N THR A 62 6.89 -15.80 13.20
CA THR A 62 5.74 -16.54 13.73
C THR A 62 4.74 -16.85 12.62
N LYS A 63 4.18 -18.06 12.60
CA LYS A 63 3.13 -18.43 11.67
C LYS A 63 1.92 -17.51 11.86
N ARG A 64 1.51 -16.85 10.78
CA ARG A 64 0.38 -15.93 10.77
C ARG A 64 -0.74 -16.52 9.93
N GLN A 65 -1.94 -16.51 10.48
CA GLN A 65 -3.17 -16.64 9.71
C GLN A 65 -3.93 -15.31 9.84
N GLY A 66 -4.33 -14.75 8.72
CA GLY A 66 -5.01 -13.47 8.70
C GLY A 66 -6.14 -13.44 7.70
N THR A 67 -7.09 -12.56 7.96
CA THR A 67 -8.17 -12.23 7.02
C THR A 67 -8.16 -10.72 6.79
N ALA A 68 -8.41 -10.33 5.55
CA ALA A 68 -8.51 -8.94 5.12
C ALA A 68 -9.48 -8.83 3.95
N SER A 69 -9.59 -7.65 3.41
CA SER A 69 -10.44 -7.38 2.25
C SER A 69 -9.60 -7.11 0.99
N GLY A 70 -10.26 -7.21 -0.15
CA GLY A 70 -9.75 -6.75 -1.43
C GLY A 70 -10.85 -6.14 -2.26
N THR A 71 -10.45 -5.36 -3.25
CA THR A 71 -11.35 -4.67 -4.19
C THR A 71 -11.10 -5.18 -5.59
N ILE A 72 -12.11 -5.75 -6.25
CA ILE A 72 -12.03 -6.16 -7.66
C ILE A 72 -11.96 -4.89 -8.51
N ILE A 73 -10.89 -4.78 -9.33
CA ILE A 73 -10.66 -3.62 -10.21
C ILE A 73 -10.67 -3.99 -11.70
N ASP A 74 -10.74 -5.28 -12.02
CA ASP A 74 -10.81 -5.78 -13.40
C ASP A 74 -11.68 -7.04 -13.46
N ALA A 75 -12.45 -7.19 -14.55
CA ALA A 75 -13.35 -8.34 -14.74
C ALA A 75 -12.60 -9.69 -14.90
N ASP A 76 -11.31 -9.65 -15.23
CA ASP A 76 -10.44 -10.82 -15.44
C ASP A 76 -9.62 -11.17 -14.18
N GLY A 77 -10.16 -10.85 -13.00
CA GLY A 77 -9.65 -11.36 -11.73
C GLY A 77 -8.56 -10.54 -11.07
N LEU A 78 -8.33 -9.27 -11.48
CA LEU A 78 -7.41 -8.40 -10.76
C LEU A 78 -8.08 -7.79 -9.53
N ILE A 79 -7.38 -7.87 -8.41
CA ILE A 79 -7.84 -7.42 -7.10
C ILE A 79 -6.73 -6.59 -6.47
N VAL A 80 -7.06 -5.39 -6.02
CA VAL A 80 -6.18 -4.56 -5.19
C VAL A 80 -6.44 -4.83 -3.72
N THR A 81 -5.37 -4.88 -2.94
CA THR A 81 -5.38 -4.97 -1.47
C THR A 81 -4.18 -4.22 -0.89
N ASN A 82 -3.98 -4.26 0.42
CA ASN A 82 -2.78 -3.69 1.03
C ASN A 82 -1.59 -4.64 0.96
N ALA A 83 -0.38 -4.07 0.88
CA ALA A 83 0.87 -4.83 0.87
C ALA A 83 1.06 -5.60 2.19
N HIS A 84 0.83 -4.95 3.35
CA HIS A 84 0.95 -5.58 4.67
C HIS A 84 0.02 -6.79 4.87
N VAL A 85 -1.08 -6.89 4.10
CA VAL A 85 -2.00 -8.03 4.14
C VAL A 85 -1.33 -9.28 3.62
N ILE A 86 -0.60 -9.17 2.50
CA ILE A 86 -0.03 -10.29 1.78
C ILE A 86 1.49 -10.41 1.94
N ASP A 87 2.09 -9.51 2.73
CA ASP A 87 3.51 -9.58 3.03
C ASP A 87 3.86 -10.94 3.66
N ARG A 88 4.92 -11.55 3.14
CA ARG A 88 5.43 -12.88 3.55
C ARG A 88 4.36 -13.98 3.56
N ALA A 89 3.34 -13.85 2.72
CA ALA A 89 2.32 -14.87 2.55
C ALA A 89 2.88 -16.08 1.79
N THR A 90 2.69 -17.28 2.34
CA THR A 90 2.97 -18.55 1.64
C THR A 90 1.79 -18.99 0.79
N ARG A 91 0.58 -18.61 1.20
CA ARG A 91 -0.64 -18.91 0.45
C ARG A 91 -1.64 -17.78 0.62
N ILE A 92 -2.20 -17.34 -0.50
CA ILE A 92 -3.25 -16.33 -0.57
C ILE A 92 -4.47 -16.96 -1.21
N GLN A 93 -5.62 -16.89 -0.54
CA GLN A 93 -6.89 -17.36 -1.06
C GLN A 93 -7.91 -16.23 -1.00
N VAL A 94 -8.73 -16.15 -2.02
CA VAL A 94 -9.76 -15.11 -2.15
C VAL A 94 -11.12 -15.78 -2.19
N LEU A 95 -12.02 -15.36 -1.32
CA LEU A 95 -13.42 -15.70 -1.38
C LEU A 95 -14.16 -14.63 -2.18
N ILE A 96 -14.63 -15.01 -3.36
CA ILE A 96 -15.44 -14.15 -4.22
C ILE A 96 -16.90 -14.32 -3.80
N PRO A 97 -17.60 -13.23 -3.42
CA PRO A 97 -18.99 -13.33 -3.01
C PRO A 97 -19.85 -13.81 -4.20
N ALA A 98 -20.75 -14.75 -3.94
CA ALA A 98 -21.76 -15.13 -4.92
C ALA A 98 -22.70 -13.94 -5.18
N PRO A 99 -23.29 -13.82 -6.36
CA PRO A 99 -24.29 -12.79 -6.61
C PRO A 99 -25.44 -12.95 -5.59
N VAL A 100 -25.78 -11.87 -4.90
CA VAL A 100 -26.91 -11.85 -3.97
C VAL A 100 -28.19 -11.90 -4.79
N VAL A 101 -28.92 -12.99 -4.75
CA VAL A 101 -30.26 -13.08 -5.30
C VAL A 101 -31.23 -12.59 -4.22
N THR A 102 -31.66 -11.32 -4.30
CA THR A 102 -32.75 -10.82 -3.48
C THR A 102 -34.07 -11.24 -4.13
N GLU A 103 -34.78 -12.15 -3.52
CA GLU A 103 -36.21 -12.28 -3.80
C GLU A 103 -36.88 -10.99 -3.31
N ALA A 104 -37.66 -10.34 -4.16
CA ALA A 104 -38.32 -9.09 -3.85
C ALA A 104 -39.16 -9.24 -2.56
N GLY A 105 -38.71 -8.60 -1.47
CA GLY A 105 -39.41 -8.56 -0.17
C GLY A 105 -38.99 -9.60 0.88
N GLY A 106 -37.98 -10.41 0.63
CA GLY A 106 -37.44 -11.36 1.63
C GLY A 106 -36.25 -10.77 2.42
N PRO A 107 -36.00 -11.26 3.66
CA PRO A 107 -34.77 -10.91 4.37
C PRO A 107 -33.56 -11.30 3.55
N VAL A 108 -32.50 -10.46 3.57
CA VAL A 108 -31.21 -10.79 2.96
C VAL A 108 -30.66 -11.99 3.72
N LEU A 109 -30.82 -13.19 3.18
CA LEU A 109 -30.21 -14.38 3.74
C LEU A 109 -28.72 -14.36 3.42
N PRO A 110 -27.83 -14.76 4.36
CA PRO A 110 -26.43 -14.92 4.07
C PRO A 110 -26.29 -15.92 2.93
N VAL A 111 -25.64 -15.47 1.86
CA VAL A 111 -25.51 -16.20 0.62
C VAL A 111 -24.66 -17.43 0.83
N ALA A 112 -25.06 -18.51 0.19
CA ALA A 112 -24.30 -19.73 0.04
C ALA A 112 -22.82 -19.43 -0.33
N GLU A 113 -21.92 -20.21 0.24
CA GLU A 113 -20.48 -20.14 0.13
C GLU A 113 -19.99 -19.68 -1.25
N GLY A 114 -19.39 -18.46 -1.30
CA GLY A 114 -18.75 -17.97 -2.51
C GLY A 114 -17.58 -18.87 -2.93
N ALA A 115 -17.08 -18.67 -4.14
CA ALA A 115 -15.95 -19.47 -4.65
C ALA A 115 -14.65 -19.02 -3.95
N LYS A 116 -13.97 -19.96 -3.26
CA LYS A 116 -12.66 -19.75 -2.68
C LYS A 116 -11.58 -20.16 -3.68
N LEU A 117 -10.83 -19.19 -4.19
CA LEU A 117 -9.81 -19.36 -5.23
C LEU A 117 -8.43 -19.03 -4.70
N ASP A 118 -7.40 -19.77 -5.13
CA ASP A 118 -6.02 -19.37 -4.89
C ASP A 118 -5.66 -18.15 -5.73
N ALA A 119 -4.94 -17.20 -5.15
CA ALA A 119 -4.50 -15.97 -5.81
C ALA A 119 -2.99 -15.96 -6.01
N GLN A 120 -2.58 -15.35 -7.11
CA GLN A 120 -1.18 -15.10 -7.44
C GLN A 120 -0.86 -13.61 -7.23
N VAL A 121 0.29 -13.32 -6.67
CA VAL A 121 0.78 -11.94 -6.55
C VAL A 121 1.26 -11.47 -7.92
N VAL A 122 0.68 -10.38 -8.41
CA VAL A 122 1.12 -9.68 -9.61
C VAL A 122 2.25 -8.73 -9.29
N GLY A 123 2.15 -8.01 -8.17
CA GLY A 123 3.20 -7.14 -7.66
C GLY A 123 2.82 -6.53 -6.32
N ILE A 124 3.83 -6.06 -5.59
CA ILE A 124 3.71 -5.43 -4.27
C ILE A 124 4.44 -4.10 -4.29
N ASP A 125 3.87 -3.12 -3.64
CA ASP A 125 4.49 -1.84 -3.34
C ASP A 125 4.34 -1.51 -1.85
N THR A 126 5.39 -1.79 -1.09
CA THR A 126 5.40 -1.63 0.37
C THR A 126 5.37 -0.16 0.80
N GLU A 127 5.92 0.75 -0.01
CA GLU A 127 5.96 2.18 0.31
C GLU A 127 4.58 2.84 0.30
N THR A 128 3.70 2.47 -0.64
CA THR A 128 2.32 2.94 -0.65
C THR A 128 1.37 1.99 0.05
N ASP A 129 1.87 0.86 0.57
CA ASP A 129 1.07 -0.21 1.17
C ASP A 129 0.00 -0.76 0.23
N LEU A 130 0.33 -0.95 -1.05
CA LEU A 130 -0.57 -1.52 -2.06
C LEU A 130 0.00 -2.82 -2.64
N ALA A 131 -0.90 -3.75 -2.92
CA ALA A 131 -0.58 -4.96 -3.64
C ALA A 131 -1.65 -5.27 -4.68
N LEU A 132 -1.22 -5.88 -5.79
CA LEU A 132 -2.06 -6.36 -6.85
C LEU A 132 -1.97 -7.89 -6.91
N ILE A 133 -3.10 -8.56 -6.75
CA ILE A 133 -3.21 -10.02 -6.85
C ILE A 133 -4.16 -10.41 -7.98
N ARG A 134 -4.03 -11.62 -8.48
CA ARG A 134 -4.88 -12.18 -9.53
C ARG A 134 -5.46 -13.53 -9.13
N VAL A 135 -6.74 -13.71 -9.36
CA VAL A 135 -7.43 -15.01 -9.29
C VAL A 135 -7.78 -15.50 -10.69
N ALA A 136 -7.85 -16.81 -10.86
CA ALA A 136 -8.28 -17.45 -12.13
C ALA A 136 -9.81 -17.43 -12.22
N ALA A 137 -10.39 -16.23 -12.46
CA ALA A 137 -11.82 -16.03 -12.61
C ALA A 137 -12.07 -14.92 -13.64
N HIS A 138 -13.22 -15.01 -14.33
CA HIS A 138 -13.66 -14.06 -15.36
C HIS A 138 -15.09 -13.60 -15.09
N GLY A 139 -15.48 -12.50 -15.71
CA GLY A 139 -16.84 -11.97 -15.59
C GLY A 139 -17.13 -11.38 -14.19
N LEU A 140 -16.09 -11.05 -13.43
CA LEU A 140 -16.23 -10.37 -12.15
C LEU A 140 -16.75 -8.96 -12.33
N ARG A 141 -17.33 -8.38 -11.26
CA ARG A 141 -17.80 -6.99 -11.26
C ARG A 141 -16.69 -6.07 -10.73
N PRO A 142 -15.99 -5.30 -11.60
CA PRO A 142 -14.99 -4.35 -11.13
C PRO A 142 -15.65 -3.07 -10.61
N LEU A 143 -15.07 -2.45 -9.59
CA LEU A 143 -15.42 -1.10 -9.18
C LEU A 143 -14.64 -0.06 -9.99
N ALA A 144 -15.34 1.00 -10.38
CA ALA A 144 -14.71 2.13 -11.04
C ALA A 144 -13.89 2.95 -10.02
N LEU A 145 -12.62 3.23 -10.34
CA LEU A 145 -11.81 4.17 -9.57
C LEU A 145 -12.27 5.60 -9.87
N GLY A 146 -12.70 6.34 -8.84
CA GLY A 146 -13.03 7.75 -8.89
C GLY A 146 -11.79 8.64 -8.99
N ASP A 147 -11.99 9.97 -8.96
CA ASP A 147 -10.90 10.96 -8.92
C ASP A 147 -10.79 11.54 -7.49
N SER A 148 -9.81 11.08 -6.72
CA SER A 148 -9.59 11.53 -5.35
C SER A 148 -9.12 12.98 -5.23
N ARG A 149 -8.70 13.65 -6.33
CA ARG A 149 -8.37 15.09 -6.32
C ARG A 149 -9.61 15.96 -6.14
N GLY A 150 -10.77 15.45 -6.56
CA GLY A 150 -12.06 16.14 -6.42
C GLY A 150 -12.71 16.00 -5.04
N LEU A 151 -12.11 15.25 -4.10
CA LEU A 151 -12.63 15.07 -2.75
C LEU A 151 -12.63 16.40 -1.99
N ARG A 152 -13.64 16.54 -1.13
CA ARG A 152 -13.79 17.70 -0.25
C ARG A 152 -14.07 17.24 1.18
N GLN A 153 -13.53 17.96 2.14
CA GLN A 153 -13.83 17.77 3.56
C GLN A 153 -15.34 17.86 3.81
N GLY A 154 -15.88 16.94 4.60
CA GLY A 154 -17.31 16.82 4.86
C GLY A 154 -18.08 16.02 3.81
N GLN A 155 -17.47 15.58 2.71
CA GLN A 155 -18.11 14.74 1.70
C GLN A 155 -18.39 13.35 2.29
N LEU A 156 -19.63 12.84 2.12
CA LEU A 156 -20.03 11.50 2.54
C LEU A 156 -19.22 10.42 1.82
N VAL A 157 -18.80 9.42 2.58
CA VAL A 157 -18.11 8.21 2.10
C VAL A 157 -18.58 6.98 2.84
N LEU A 158 -18.52 5.82 2.19
CA LEU A 158 -18.78 4.52 2.77
C LEU A 158 -17.55 3.64 2.68
N ALA A 159 -17.14 3.04 3.80
CA ALA A 159 -16.06 2.08 3.85
C ALA A 159 -16.62 0.66 3.86
N PHE A 160 -16.08 -0.17 2.98
CA PHE A 160 -16.47 -1.57 2.83
C PHE A 160 -15.34 -2.48 3.25
N GLY A 161 -15.70 -3.67 3.72
CA GLY A 161 -14.79 -4.74 4.01
C GLY A 161 -15.52 -6.05 4.24
N SER A 162 -14.75 -7.12 4.38
CA SER A 162 -15.24 -8.47 4.67
C SER A 162 -14.51 -9.06 5.89
N PRO A 163 -14.70 -8.47 7.09
CA PRO A 163 -13.99 -8.89 8.28
C PRO A 163 -14.46 -10.25 8.77
N LEU A 164 -13.51 -11.07 9.27
CA LEU A 164 -13.76 -12.28 10.05
C LEU A 164 -14.66 -13.36 9.41
N GLY A 165 -14.90 -13.32 8.10
CA GLY A 165 -15.75 -14.31 7.44
C GLY A 165 -17.26 -14.15 7.74
N LEU A 166 -17.66 -13.04 8.33
CA LEU A 166 -19.06 -12.77 8.70
C LEU A 166 -19.89 -12.15 7.56
N GLY A 167 -19.31 -12.08 6.35
CA GLY A 167 -19.90 -11.38 5.21
C GLY A 167 -19.40 -9.94 5.10
N ASN A 168 -19.82 -9.26 4.03
CA ASN A 168 -19.44 -7.88 3.78
C ASN A 168 -20.07 -6.93 4.80
N THR A 169 -19.29 -5.98 5.28
CA THR A 169 -19.70 -4.92 6.19
C THR A 169 -19.58 -3.57 5.51
N VAL A 170 -20.47 -2.66 5.87
CA VAL A 170 -20.48 -1.28 5.39
C VAL A 170 -20.50 -0.35 6.60
N THR A 171 -19.62 0.63 6.61
CA THR A 171 -19.64 1.73 7.57
C THR A 171 -19.71 3.06 6.84
N MET A 172 -20.31 4.08 7.44
CA MET A 172 -20.50 5.39 6.84
C MET A 172 -19.80 6.46 7.67
N GLY A 173 -19.27 7.45 6.98
CA GLY A 173 -18.66 8.64 7.56
C GLY A 173 -18.48 9.74 6.52
N VAL A 174 -17.59 10.66 6.83
CA VAL A 174 -17.20 11.75 5.93
C VAL A 174 -15.69 11.76 5.67
N VAL A 175 -15.29 12.45 4.64
CA VAL A 175 -13.89 12.83 4.44
C VAL A 175 -13.53 13.85 5.51
N SER A 176 -12.74 13.46 6.50
CA SER A 176 -12.25 14.35 7.57
C SER A 176 -11.12 15.24 7.08
N THR A 177 -10.22 14.69 6.23
CA THR A 177 -9.14 15.43 5.57
C THR A 177 -8.81 14.75 4.24
N VAL A 178 -8.65 15.53 3.19
CA VAL A 178 -8.38 14.99 1.83
C VAL A 178 -6.95 14.53 1.64
N ALA A 179 -6.04 14.93 2.54
CA ALA A 179 -4.63 14.57 2.48
C ALA A 179 -3.96 14.71 3.84
N ARG A 180 -3.64 13.60 4.46
CA ARG A 180 -2.93 13.53 5.72
C ARG A 180 -1.62 12.76 5.54
N GLN A 181 -0.50 13.33 5.99
CA GLN A 181 0.74 12.61 6.27
C GLN A 181 0.72 12.16 7.73
N LEU A 182 1.24 10.99 8.01
CA LEU A 182 1.33 10.46 9.38
C LEU A 182 2.66 10.85 10.05
N ALA A 183 3.74 10.94 9.26
CA ALA A 183 5.00 11.55 9.69
C ALA A 183 5.45 12.60 8.67
N ALA A 184 6.36 13.50 9.07
CA ALA A 184 6.78 14.63 8.25
C ALA A 184 7.42 14.24 6.91
N ASP A 185 8.05 13.05 6.85
CA ASP A 185 8.76 12.53 5.68
C ASP A 185 8.05 11.34 5.02
N ASP A 186 6.84 10.98 5.49
CA ASP A 186 6.06 9.90 4.87
C ASP A 186 5.59 10.27 3.48
N VAL A 187 5.90 9.41 2.52
CA VAL A 187 5.47 9.58 1.13
C VAL A 187 4.00 9.22 0.91
N PRO A 188 3.37 8.25 1.61
CA PRO A 188 1.95 8.02 1.42
C PRO A 188 1.11 9.14 2.01
N TRP A 189 0.22 9.67 1.16
CA TRP A 189 -0.81 10.63 1.57
C TRP A 189 -2.13 9.89 1.65
N TYR A 190 -2.86 10.11 2.74
CA TYR A 190 -4.09 9.39 3.01
C TYR A 190 -5.31 10.30 2.95
N VAL A 191 -6.42 9.77 2.48
CA VAL A 191 -7.75 10.30 2.78
C VAL A 191 -8.06 9.90 4.20
N GLN A 192 -8.25 10.87 5.09
CA GLN A 192 -8.72 10.62 6.45
C GLN A 192 -10.25 10.61 6.47
N THR A 193 -10.83 9.66 7.18
CA THR A 193 -12.29 9.52 7.37
C THR A 193 -12.62 9.14 8.80
N ASP A 194 -13.81 9.51 9.26
CA ASP A 194 -14.41 9.05 10.51
C ASP A 194 -15.32 7.84 10.31
N ALA A 195 -15.51 7.36 9.06
CA ALA A 195 -16.11 6.07 8.82
C ALA A 195 -15.34 4.99 9.60
N PRO A 196 -16.01 4.17 10.44
CA PRO A 196 -15.33 3.16 11.23
C PRO A 196 -14.56 2.17 10.37
N ILE A 197 -13.21 2.22 10.45
CA ILE A 197 -12.29 1.25 9.88
C ILE A 197 -11.85 0.33 11.03
N ASN A 198 -11.94 -0.98 10.82
CA ASN A 198 -11.54 -2.00 11.79
C ASN A 198 -10.68 -3.07 11.11
N PRO A 199 -9.92 -3.89 11.87
CA PRO A 199 -9.22 -5.03 11.31
C PRO A 199 -10.16 -5.91 10.47
N GLY A 200 -9.74 -6.16 9.22
CA GLY A 200 -10.56 -6.84 8.21
C GLY A 200 -11.08 -5.93 7.10
N ASN A 201 -11.22 -4.60 7.32
CA ASN A 201 -11.57 -3.66 6.25
C ASN A 201 -10.36 -3.26 5.39
N SER A 202 -9.12 -3.51 5.86
CA SER A 202 -7.89 -3.22 5.09
C SER A 202 -7.93 -3.90 3.72
N GLY A 203 -7.64 -3.14 2.65
CA GLY A 203 -7.73 -3.55 1.25
C GLY A 203 -9.13 -3.41 0.63
N GLY A 204 -10.15 -3.20 1.45
CA GLY A 204 -11.50 -2.88 0.98
C GLY A 204 -11.63 -1.44 0.48
N PRO A 205 -12.66 -1.13 -0.32
CA PRO A 205 -12.83 0.20 -0.90
C PRO A 205 -13.44 1.20 0.09
N LEU A 206 -12.98 2.45 0.00
CA LEU A 206 -13.70 3.64 0.44
C LEU A 206 -14.38 4.22 -0.80
N VAL A 207 -15.72 4.34 -0.79
CA VAL A 207 -16.46 4.81 -1.97
C VAL A 207 -17.19 6.12 -1.70
N ASP A 208 -17.43 6.87 -2.78
CA ASP A 208 -18.29 8.06 -2.77
C ASP A 208 -19.78 7.68 -2.89
N THR A 209 -20.66 8.67 -2.86
CA THR A 209 -22.10 8.49 -3.01
C THR A 209 -22.55 8.03 -4.40
N ALA A 210 -21.66 7.92 -5.36
CA ALA A 210 -21.90 7.32 -6.67
C ALA A 210 -21.33 5.88 -6.77
N GLY A 211 -20.87 5.29 -5.66
CA GLY A 211 -20.31 3.94 -5.62
C GLY A 211 -18.90 3.83 -6.24
N ARG A 212 -18.23 4.95 -6.52
CA ARG A 212 -16.88 4.96 -7.09
C ARG A 212 -15.83 4.90 -5.99
N VAL A 213 -14.79 4.12 -6.20
CA VAL A 213 -13.67 4.00 -5.24
C VAL A 213 -12.90 5.31 -5.19
N VAL A 214 -12.90 5.98 -4.04
CA VAL A 214 -12.12 7.19 -3.76
C VAL A 214 -10.87 6.91 -2.92
N GLY A 215 -10.78 5.70 -2.37
CA GLY A 215 -9.58 5.22 -1.68
C GLY A 215 -9.65 3.72 -1.39
N VAL A 216 -8.53 3.15 -0.93
CA VAL A 216 -8.42 1.80 -0.40
C VAL A 216 -8.12 1.92 1.10
N ASN A 217 -9.00 1.36 1.93
CA ASN A 217 -8.85 1.38 3.39
C ASN A 217 -7.54 0.69 3.78
N THR A 218 -6.74 1.28 4.68
CA THR A 218 -5.44 0.71 5.02
C THR A 218 -5.20 0.63 6.52
N LEU A 219 -5.23 1.73 7.26
CA LEU A 219 -4.86 1.77 8.65
C LEU A 219 -5.79 2.66 9.49
N ILE A 220 -5.70 2.48 10.81
CA ILE A 220 -6.38 3.31 11.80
C ILE A 220 -5.36 3.88 12.76
N PHE A 221 -5.64 5.08 13.27
CA PHE A 221 -4.92 5.59 14.43
C PHE A 221 -5.74 5.21 15.67
N THR A 222 -5.18 4.37 16.55
CA THR A 222 -5.92 3.79 17.67
C THR A 222 -4.99 3.46 18.83
N GLN A 223 -5.51 3.56 20.05
CA GLN A 223 -4.84 3.08 21.26
C GLN A 223 -5.41 1.72 21.72
N SER A 224 -6.64 1.41 21.32
CA SER A 224 -7.37 0.21 21.75
C SER A 224 -7.33 -0.94 20.73
N GLY A 225 -6.83 -0.69 19.50
CA GLY A 225 -6.83 -1.67 18.39
C GLY A 225 -8.13 -1.67 17.56
N GLY A 226 -9.14 -0.90 17.95
CA GLY A 226 -10.39 -0.70 17.19
C GLY A 226 -10.53 0.72 16.66
N SER A 227 -11.61 1.00 15.92
CA SER A 227 -11.88 2.34 15.39
C SER A 227 -12.17 3.35 16.50
N GLU A 228 -11.43 4.45 16.52
CA GLU A 228 -11.63 5.60 17.38
C GLU A 228 -12.06 6.85 16.58
N GLY A 229 -12.64 6.64 15.38
CA GLY A 229 -13.09 7.72 14.50
C GLY A 229 -11.97 8.36 13.66
N VAL A 230 -10.79 7.72 13.58
CA VAL A 230 -9.67 8.16 12.76
C VAL A 230 -9.19 7.01 11.89
N GLY A 231 -9.73 6.94 10.68
CA GLY A 231 -9.37 5.95 9.67
C GLY A 231 -8.66 6.61 8.48
N PHE A 232 -7.87 5.82 7.75
CA PHE A 232 -7.09 6.26 6.62
C PHE A 232 -7.28 5.34 5.42
N ALA A 233 -7.38 5.95 4.24
CA ALA A 233 -7.45 5.24 2.97
C ALA A 233 -6.44 5.81 1.98
N ILE A 234 -5.81 4.95 1.18
CA ILE A 234 -4.89 5.34 0.10
C ILE A 234 -5.73 5.93 -1.04
N PRO A 235 -5.46 7.16 -1.50
CA PRO A 235 -6.28 7.85 -2.50
C PRO A 235 -6.38 7.08 -3.82
N SER A 236 -7.55 7.08 -4.46
CA SER A 236 -7.81 6.31 -5.69
C SER A 236 -6.89 6.66 -6.86
N ASN A 237 -6.38 7.90 -6.96
CA ASN A 237 -5.42 8.25 -7.99
C ASN A 237 -4.05 7.62 -7.74
N THR A 238 -3.63 7.48 -6.49
CA THR A 238 -2.44 6.71 -6.11
C THR A 238 -2.67 5.23 -6.41
N VAL A 239 -3.83 4.68 -6.03
CA VAL A 239 -4.21 3.29 -6.35
C VAL A 239 -4.10 3.03 -7.85
N ARG A 240 -4.67 3.89 -8.69
CA ARG A 240 -4.62 3.77 -10.16
C ARG A 240 -3.17 3.74 -10.66
N TYR A 241 -2.37 4.73 -10.27
CA TYR A 241 -0.98 4.84 -10.71
C TYR A 241 -0.15 3.60 -10.32
N ILE A 242 -0.27 3.14 -9.08
CA ILE A 242 0.46 1.97 -8.57
C ILE A 242 -0.02 0.69 -9.26
N THR A 243 -1.34 0.46 -9.34
CA THR A 243 -1.87 -0.77 -9.95
C THR A 243 -1.57 -0.87 -11.45
N ASP A 244 -1.55 0.26 -12.17
CA ASP A 244 -1.16 0.30 -13.59
C ASP A 244 0.31 -0.12 -13.75
N GLN A 245 1.21 0.35 -12.88
CA GLN A 245 2.62 -0.04 -12.90
C GLN A 245 2.83 -1.50 -12.47
N LEU A 246 2.19 -1.95 -11.40
CA LEU A 246 2.27 -3.34 -10.97
C LEU A 246 1.75 -4.30 -12.04
N ARG A 247 0.69 -3.91 -12.75
CA ARG A 247 0.13 -4.69 -13.87
C ARG A 247 1.09 -4.78 -15.05
N ALA A 248 1.76 -3.68 -15.39
CA ALA A 248 2.65 -3.60 -16.55
C ALA A 248 4.02 -4.23 -16.29
N ASN A 249 4.59 -4.01 -15.10
CA ASN A 249 5.99 -4.25 -14.82
C ASN A 249 6.23 -5.23 -13.65
N GLY A 250 5.18 -5.60 -12.90
CA GLY A 250 5.29 -6.37 -11.65
C GLY A 250 5.85 -5.58 -10.47
N ARG A 251 6.33 -4.36 -10.71
CA ARG A 251 6.90 -3.44 -9.70
C ARG A 251 6.59 -1.98 -10.05
N VAL A 252 6.78 -1.10 -9.07
CA VAL A 252 6.64 0.36 -9.26
C VAL A 252 8.00 0.97 -9.57
N HIS A 253 8.09 1.64 -10.70
CA HIS A 253 9.24 2.46 -11.06
C HIS A 253 9.03 3.86 -10.49
N ARG A 254 9.80 4.20 -9.48
CA ARG A 254 9.79 5.56 -8.93
C ARG A 254 10.77 6.43 -9.66
N THR A 255 10.36 7.65 -9.86
CA THR A 255 11.17 8.64 -10.57
C THR A 255 11.65 9.72 -9.61
N VAL A 256 12.89 10.12 -9.80
CA VAL A 256 13.54 11.18 -9.03
C VAL A 256 14.26 12.15 -9.93
N ILE A 257 14.46 13.33 -9.43
CA ILE A 257 15.32 14.36 -10.05
C ILE A 257 16.56 14.66 -9.19
N GLY A 258 16.75 13.96 -8.08
CA GLY A 258 17.93 14.08 -7.22
C GLY A 258 17.91 15.33 -6.34
N VAL A 259 16.74 15.68 -5.80
CA VAL A 259 16.56 16.78 -4.83
C VAL A 259 15.90 16.26 -3.56
N GLN A 260 16.31 16.77 -2.41
CA GLN A 260 15.54 16.77 -1.17
C GLN A 260 14.82 18.11 -1.06
N VAL A 261 13.56 18.10 -0.68
CA VAL A 261 12.76 19.33 -0.57
C VAL A 261 11.99 19.40 0.73
N GLN A 262 11.76 20.61 1.20
CA GLN A 262 10.95 20.90 2.39
C GLN A 262 9.83 21.88 2.01
N THR A 263 8.66 21.73 2.64
CA THR A 263 7.56 22.67 2.46
C THR A 263 7.92 24.02 3.04
N VAL A 264 7.71 25.08 2.27
CA VAL A 264 7.85 26.46 2.74
C VAL A 264 6.66 26.80 3.64
N ASP A 265 6.90 26.96 4.92
CA ASP A 265 5.91 27.44 5.88
C ASP A 265 5.99 28.98 6.06
N PRO A 266 5.01 29.62 6.72
CA PRO A 266 5.01 31.07 6.92
C PRO A 266 6.22 31.62 7.69
N VAL A 267 6.79 30.84 8.63
CA VAL A 267 7.96 31.21 9.40
C VAL A 267 9.21 31.23 8.52
N MET A 268 9.39 30.17 7.74
CA MET A 268 10.46 30.05 6.76
C MET A 268 10.36 31.13 5.69
N ALA A 269 9.17 31.38 5.15
CA ALA A 269 8.95 32.42 4.16
C ALA A 269 9.32 33.80 4.70
N ALA A 270 8.94 34.11 5.94
CA ALA A 270 9.27 35.39 6.58
C ALA A 270 10.79 35.54 6.85
N ALA A 271 11.45 34.46 7.33
CA ALA A 271 12.88 34.44 7.61
C ALA A 271 13.73 34.59 6.34
N LEU A 272 13.33 33.94 5.27
CA LEU A 272 14.00 33.97 3.96
C LEU A 272 13.50 35.11 3.06
N LYS A 273 12.55 35.94 3.55
CA LYS A 273 11.94 37.08 2.82
C LYS A 273 11.33 36.69 1.47
N LEU A 274 10.75 35.46 1.39
CA LEU A 274 10.10 34.98 0.18
C LEU A 274 8.81 35.76 -0.11
N ALA A 275 8.52 36.00 -1.37
CA ALA A 275 7.33 36.73 -1.80
C ALA A 275 6.01 35.95 -1.50
N GLN A 276 6.10 34.65 -1.30
CA GLN A 276 4.94 33.78 -1.02
C GLN A 276 5.25 32.78 0.11
N PRO A 277 4.27 32.47 1.00
CA PRO A 277 4.42 31.52 2.08
C PRO A 277 4.02 30.09 1.65
N TRP A 278 4.41 29.68 0.43
CA TRP A 278 4.11 28.38 -0.13
C TRP A 278 5.15 27.97 -1.18
N GLY A 279 5.22 26.71 -1.49
CA GLY A 279 6.20 26.10 -2.38
C GLY A 279 7.04 25.07 -1.64
N VAL A 280 8.08 24.59 -2.29
CA VAL A 280 9.08 23.75 -1.65
C VAL A 280 10.46 24.34 -1.87
N ILE A 281 11.28 24.34 -0.82
CA ILE A 281 12.68 24.76 -0.88
C ILE A 281 13.57 23.52 -1.03
N VAL A 282 14.55 23.58 -1.91
CA VAL A 282 15.59 22.55 -2.05
C VAL A 282 16.49 22.59 -0.83
N SER A 283 16.43 21.56 0.01
CA SER A 283 17.20 21.43 1.24
C SER A 283 18.51 20.68 1.03
N ASP A 284 18.54 19.74 0.07
CA ASP A 284 19.73 18.95 -0.29
C ASP A 284 19.65 18.47 -1.75
N LEU A 285 20.81 18.06 -2.29
CA LEU A 285 20.97 17.59 -3.67
C LEU A 285 21.83 16.33 -3.68
N ASP A 286 21.42 15.34 -4.47
CA ASP A 286 22.31 14.24 -4.85
C ASP A 286 23.48 14.80 -5.67
N PRO A 287 24.74 14.71 -5.18
CA PRO A 287 25.89 15.28 -5.87
C PRO A 287 26.11 14.74 -7.28
N THR A 288 25.60 13.53 -7.55
CA THR A 288 25.71 12.86 -8.86
C THR A 288 24.43 12.96 -9.68
N GLY A 289 23.38 13.45 -9.07
CA GLY A 289 22.02 13.48 -9.56
C GLY A 289 21.79 14.40 -10.77
N PRO A 290 20.62 14.26 -11.42
CA PRO A 290 20.28 15.07 -12.58
C PRO A 290 20.03 16.54 -12.24
N ALA A 291 19.54 16.86 -11.03
CA ALA A 291 19.26 18.24 -10.61
C ALA A 291 20.54 19.09 -10.54
N VAL A 292 21.64 18.54 -9.98
CA VAL A 292 22.93 19.23 -9.94
C VAL A 292 23.44 19.52 -11.34
N LYS A 293 23.32 18.55 -12.26
CA LYS A 293 23.73 18.72 -13.67
C LYS A 293 22.89 19.75 -14.41
N ALA A 294 21.67 19.98 -13.96
CA ALA A 294 20.74 20.98 -14.49
C ALA A 294 20.86 22.34 -13.80
N ASP A 295 21.84 22.56 -12.94
CA ASP A 295 22.07 23.79 -12.16
C ASP A 295 20.93 24.12 -11.17
N VAL A 296 20.24 23.12 -10.60
CA VAL A 296 19.42 23.29 -9.41
C VAL A 296 20.35 23.47 -8.21
N ARG A 297 20.00 24.36 -7.28
CA ARG A 297 20.86 24.71 -6.12
C ARG A 297 20.08 24.57 -4.82
N ILE A 298 20.79 24.28 -3.75
CA ILE A 298 20.25 24.36 -2.39
C ILE A 298 19.77 25.79 -2.16
N GLY A 299 18.55 25.94 -1.60
CA GLY A 299 17.89 27.21 -1.40
C GLY A 299 16.98 27.65 -2.55
N ASP A 300 16.98 26.98 -3.69
CA ASP A 300 15.99 27.21 -4.74
C ASP A 300 14.58 26.92 -4.21
N VAL A 301 13.62 27.78 -4.51
CA VAL A 301 12.21 27.55 -4.17
C VAL A 301 11.45 27.13 -5.42
N ILE A 302 10.98 25.89 -5.44
CA ILE A 302 10.20 25.32 -6.54
C ILE A 302 8.72 25.65 -6.31
N LEU A 303 8.13 26.35 -7.27
CA LEU A 303 6.72 26.79 -7.25
C LEU A 303 5.84 26.01 -8.23
N GLY A 304 6.44 25.28 -9.18
CA GLY A 304 5.71 24.51 -10.18
C GLY A 304 6.56 23.44 -10.85
N ILE A 305 5.87 22.43 -11.38
CA ILE A 305 6.41 21.41 -12.29
C ILE A 305 5.48 21.30 -13.49
N ASP A 306 6.01 21.49 -14.69
CA ASP A 306 5.25 21.49 -15.96
C ASP A 306 4.03 22.42 -15.96
N GLY A 307 4.19 23.60 -15.35
CA GLY A 307 3.12 24.58 -15.20
C GLY A 307 2.05 24.20 -14.17
N ARG A 308 2.19 23.07 -13.48
CA ARG A 308 1.32 22.70 -12.36
C ARG A 308 1.92 23.23 -11.07
N ARG A 309 1.08 23.93 -10.30
CA ARG A 309 1.49 24.56 -9.04
C ARG A 309 1.98 23.52 -8.03
N VAL A 310 3.05 23.85 -7.32
CA VAL A 310 3.61 23.10 -6.19
C VAL A 310 3.48 23.97 -4.94
N THR A 311 2.61 23.60 -4.00
CA THR A 311 2.38 24.34 -2.76
C THR A 311 3.14 23.74 -1.58
N ASP A 312 3.49 22.47 -1.65
CA ASP A 312 4.09 21.66 -0.59
C ASP A 312 4.80 20.43 -1.21
N VAL A 313 5.52 19.68 -0.38
CA VAL A 313 6.25 18.46 -0.78
C VAL A 313 5.32 17.44 -1.44
N ARG A 314 4.06 17.36 -0.98
CA ARG A 314 3.06 16.46 -1.59
C ARG A 314 2.78 16.82 -3.04
N GLN A 315 2.48 18.11 -3.32
CA GLN A 315 2.21 18.55 -4.70
C GLN A 315 3.43 18.36 -5.58
N PHE A 316 4.64 18.56 -5.01
CA PHE A 316 5.89 18.26 -5.69
C PHE A 316 5.95 16.79 -6.11
N ALA A 317 5.74 15.85 -5.20
CA ALA A 317 5.75 14.42 -5.48
C ALA A 317 4.66 14.03 -6.48
N LEU A 318 3.41 14.46 -6.27
CA LEU A 318 2.28 14.16 -7.17
C LEU A 318 2.46 14.70 -8.59
N ASN A 319 3.17 15.84 -8.74
CA ASN A 319 3.47 16.40 -10.05
C ASN A 319 4.66 15.71 -10.71
N LEU A 320 5.61 15.14 -9.92
CA LEU A 320 6.78 14.44 -10.43
C LEU A 320 6.48 12.97 -10.81
N TYR A 321 5.69 12.25 -10.02
CA TYR A 321 5.40 10.82 -10.23
C TYR A 321 4.90 10.42 -11.63
N PRO A 322 4.10 11.24 -12.35
CA PRO A 322 3.64 10.86 -13.69
C PRO A 322 4.73 10.89 -14.78
N HIS A 323 5.93 11.39 -14.45
CA HIS A 323 7.00 11.47 -15.42
C HIS A 323 7.59 10.08 -15.70
N ALA A 324 7.80 9.78 -16.98
CA ALA A 324 8.51 8.58 -17.37
C ALA A 324 10.02 8.74 -17.09
N VAL A 325 10.71 7.65 -16.77
CA VAL A 325 12.16 7.61 -16.70
C VAL A 325 12.76 8.09 -18.04
N GLY A 326 13.72 9.00 -17.98
CA GLY A 326 14.34 9.62 -19.17
C GLY A 326 13.57 10.81 -19.74
N SER A 327 12.38 11.16 -19.22
CA SER A 327 11.69 12.40 -19.58
C SER A 327 12.34 13.62 -18.93
N ILE A 328 11.84 14.82 -19.25
CA ILE A 328 12.32 16.09 -18.68
C ILE A 328 11.19 16.71 -17.88
N ALA A 329 11.45 17.04 -16.62
CA ALA A 329 10.58 17.86 -15.78
C ALA A 329 10.98 19.32 -15.90
N GLN A 330 10.01 20.20 -16.18
CA GLN A 330 10.22 21.66 -16.21
C GLN A 330 9.89 22.25 -14.84
N LEU A 331 10.90 22.70 -14.11
CA LEU A 331 10.71 23.32 -12.80
C LEU A 331 10.53 24.83 -12.95
N ASP A 332 9.49 25.38 -12.35
CA ASP A 332 9.34 26.81 -12.12
C ASP A 332 9.98 27.13 -10.75
N VAL A 333 11.11 27.82 -10.76
CA VAL A 333 11.97 28.04 -9.59
C VAL A 333 12.10 29.53 -9.30
N VAL A 334 12.23 29.90 -8.02
CA VAL A 334 12.69 31.22 -7.60
C VAL A 334 14.04 31.08 -6.90
N ARG A 335 15.05 31.82 -7.40
CA ARG A 335 16.41 31.89 -6.87
C ARG A 335 16.76 33.37 -6.70
N ASP A 336 17.17 33.76 -5.50
CA ASP A 336 17.54 35.14 -5.19
C ASP A 336 16.49 36.18 -5.70
N ASP A 337 15.20 35.90 -5.43
CA ASP A 337 14.03 36.67 -5.89
C ASP A 337 13.82 36.75 -7.42
N HIS A 338 14.57 35.96 -8.20
CA HIS A 338 14.42 35.89 -9.66
C HIS A 338 13.73 34.60 -10.10
N PRO A 339 12.68 34.69 -10.92
CA PRO A 339 12.03 33.51 -11.48
C PRO A 339 12.91 32.87 -12.56
N LEU A 340 13.06 31.55 -12.50
CA LEU A 340 13.83 30.73 -13.42
C LEU A 340 13.00 29.53 -13.87
N LYS A 341 13.28 29.02 -15.08
CA LYS A 341 12.79 27.71 -15.54
C LYS A 341 13.97 26.78 -15.72
N ILE A 342 13.94 25.65 -15.03
CA ILE A 342 15.02 24.67 -15.07
C ILE A 342 14.47 23.36 -15.61
N SER A 343 15.11 22.84 -16.67
CA SER A 343 14.78 21.54 -17.27
C SER A 343 15.64 20.46 -16.63
N VAL A 344 15.01 19.56 -15.88
CA VAL A 344 15.73 18.51 -15.16
C VAL A 344 15.35 17.15 -15.73
N PRO A 345 16.35 16.34 -16.18
CA PRO A 345 16.10 14.95 -16.56
C PRO A 345 15.56 14.14 -15.38
N VAL A 346 14.57 13.32 -15.65
CA VAL A 346 13.97 12.42 -14.65
C VAL A 346 14.65 11.07 -14.72
N HIS A 347 15.22 10.63 -13.64
CA HIS A 347 15.86 9.32 -13.51
C HIS A 347 14.99 8.35 -12.74
N GLU A 348 15.23 7.06 -12.90
CA GLU A 348 14.69 6.06 -11.99
C GLU A 348 15.38 6.22 -10.62
N MET A 349 14.58 6.16 -9.55
CA MET A 349 15.14 6.09 -8.20
C MET A 349 15.99 4.82 -8.09
N PRO A 350 17.24 4.90 -7.64
CA PRO A 350 18.03 3.72 -7.35
C PRO A 350 17.22 2.80 -6.41
N GLU A 351 17.21 1.52 -6.73
CA GLU A 351 16.57 0.55 -5.82
C GLU A 351 17.35 0.62 -4.49
N ASP A 352 16.60 0.79 -3.40
CA ASP A 352 17.15 0.60 -2.07
C ASP A 352 17.47 -0.90 -1.95
N PRO A 353 18.73 -1.28 -1.83
CA PRO A 353 19.11 -2.69 -1.80
C PRO A 353 18.51 -3.44 -0.60
N THR A 354 18.22 -2.74 0.51
CA THR A 354 17.54 -3.32 1.66
C THR A 354 16.09 -3.73 1.34
N ARG A 355 15.50 -3.19 0.26
CA ARG A 355 14.19 -3.62 -0.26
C ARG A 355 14.19 -5.01 -0.90
N ALA A 356 15.35 -5.58 -1.21
CA ALA A 356 15.43 -7.00 -1.55
C ALA A 356 14.88 -7.88 -0.41
N LEU A 357 14.92 -7.38 0.82
CA LEU A 357 14.32 -8.02 2.00
C LEU A 357 12.78 -7.98 1.99
N ASP A 358 12.17 -6.99 1.33
CA ASP A 358 10.71 -6.86 1.20
C ASP A 358 10.11 -7.90 0.24
N VAL A 359 10.93 -8.49 -0.63
CA VAL A 359 10.53 -9.48 -1.64
C VAL A 359 10.76 -10.92 -1.18
N VAL A 360 11.19 -11.13 0.06
CA VAL A 360 11.46 -12.46 0.61
C VAL A 360 10.17 -13.26 0.73
N ARG A 361 10.07 -14.32 -0.06
CA ARG A 361 8.92 -15.23 -0.12
C ARG A 361 9.29 -16.55 0.56
N PRO A 362 8.63 -16.93 1.67
CA PRO A 362 8.94 -18.17 2.37
C PRO A 362 8.89 -19.41 1.48
N ASP A 363 7.96 -19.46 0.49
CA ASP A 363 7.86 -20.55 -0.47
C ASP A 363 9.08 -20.65 -1.41
N LYS A 364 9.83 -19.57 -1.61
CA LYS A 364 11.01 -19.51 -2.47
C LYS A 364 12.33 -19.37 -1.72
N ASN A 365 12.30 -18.78 -0.54
CA ASN A 365 13.50 -18.34 0.18
C ASN A 365 13.80 -19.17 1.44
N LEU A 366 12.89 -20.05 1.89
CA LEU A 366 13.09 -20.90 3.07
C LEU A 366 14.20 -21.93 2.81
N VAL A 367 15.11 -22.05 3.78
CA VAL A 367 16.10 -23.12 3.92
C VAL A 367 15.76 -23.84 5.23
N PRO A 368 14.94 -24.90 5.17
CA PRO A 368 14.37 -25.52 6.37
C PRO A 368 15.43 -26.07 7.32
N GLU A 369 16.52 -26.63 6.80
CA GLU A 369 17.60 -27.24 7.57
C GLU A 369 18.37 -26.22 8.42
N LEU A 370 18.30 -24.94 8.07
CA LEU A 370 18.97 -23.85 8.80
C LEU A 370 17.99 -22.90 9.49
N ASP A 371 16.70 -23.14 9.34
CA ASP A 371 15.62 -22.26 9.84
C ASP A 371 15.75 -20.79 9.43
N ILE A 372 16.21 -20.53 8.20
CA ILE A 372 16.41 -19.18 7.67
C ILE A 372 15.62 -18.92 6.37
N LEU A 373 15.36 -17.66 6.11
CA LEU A 373 15.01 -17.18 4.78
C LEU A 373 16.24 -16.53 4.13
N GLY A 374 16.75 -17.17 3.06
CA GLY A 374 17.93 -16.73 2.33
C GLY A 374 17.58 -15.96 1.05
N VAL A 375 18.39 -14.96 0.72
CA VAL A 375 18.31 -14.19 -0.53
C VAL A 375 19.65 -14.22 -1.22
N ASP A 376 19.66 -14.45 -2.53
CA ASP A 376 20.88 -14.34 -3.34
C ASP A 376 21.40 -12.90 -3.31
N ILE A 377 22.70 -12.74 -3.10
CA ILE A 377 23.36 -11.45 -3.16
C ILE A 377 23.84 -11.21 -4.59
N ASP A 378 23.30 -10.15 -5.21
CA ASP A 378 23.85 -9.57 -6.42
C ASP A 378 24.88 -8.46 -6.10
N ASP A 379 25.58 -7.97 -7.12
CA ASP A 379 26.61 -6.93 -6.96
C ASP A 379 26.06 -5.66 -6.28
N LYS A 380 24.81 -5.30 -6.54
CA LYS A 380 24.16 -4.10 -5.98
C LYS A 380 23.84 -4.27 -4.50
N LEU A 381 23.35 -5.46 -4.13
CA LEU A 381 23.06 -5.78 -2.73
C LEU A 381 24.34 -5.89 -1.92
N ALA A 382 25.42 -6.45 -2.52
CA ALA A 382 26.74 -6.54 -1.90
C ALA A 382 27.31 -5.14 -1.61
N GLU A 383 27.22 -4.21 -2.57
CA GLU A 383 27.68 -2.82 -2.41
C GLU A 383 26.90 -2.11 -1.29
N ALA A 384 25.60 -2.29 -1.21
CA ALA A 384 24.77 -1.65 -0.21
C ALA A 384 24.95 -2.20 1.20
N LEU A 385 25.19 -3.50 1.32
CA LEU A 385 25.50 -4.13 2.60
C LEU A 385 26.93 -3.84 3.07
N HIS A 386 27.72 -3.10 2.25
CA HIS A 386 29.15 -2.88 2.49
C HIS A 386 29.89 -4.22 2.70
N SER A 387 29.45 -5.27 1.98
CA SER A 387 30.10 -6.57 2.04
C SER A 387 31.53 -6.44 1.50
N ALA A 388 32.48 -6.74 2.36
CA ALA A 388 33.92 -6.67 2.00
C ALA A 388 34.37 -7.88 1.17
N HIS A 389 33.52 -8.93 1.07
CA HIS A 389 33.89 -10.24 0.51
C HIS A 389 32.97 -10.62 -0.66
N GLY A 390 32.89 -9.74 -1.63
CA GLY A 390 31.87 -9.60 -2.69
C GLY A 390 31.77 -10.68 -3.78
N ASP A 391 32.19 -11.92 -3.58
CA ASP A 391 32.07 -12.98 -4.59
C ASP A 391 30.74 -13.75 -4.58
N GLY A 392 29.65 -13.08 -4.18
CA GLY A 392 28.33 -13.71 -4.00
C GLY A 392 28.12 -14.28 -2.60
N GLY A 393 26.99 -14.89 -2.37
CA GLY A 393 26.62 -15.47 -1.08
C GLY A 393 25.12 -15.47 -0.88
N VAL A 394 24.68 -15.89 0.30
CA VAL A 394 23.26 -15.89 0.67
C VAL A 394 23.04 -15.01 1.90
N LEU A 395 22.33 -13.91 1.72
CA LEU A 395 21.91 -13.04 2.80
C LEU A 395 20.85 -13.72 3.64
N VAL A 396 21.06 -13.79 4.95
CA VAL A 396 20.02 -14.17 5.93
C VAL A 396 19.06 -13.00 6.10
N ALA A 397 17.91 -13.09 5.45
CA ALA A 397 16.90 -12.05 5.51
C ALA A 397 16.02 -12.15 6.76
N ALA A 398 15.78 -13.37 7.26
CA ALA A 398 15.02 -13.63 8.47
C ALA A 398 15.30 -15.06 9.00
N MET A 399 14.91 -15.32 10.23
CA MET A 399 14.97 -16.65 10.87
C MET A 399 13.58 -17.18 11.16
N SER A 400 13.42 -18.53 11.21
CA SER A 400 12.18 -19.16 11.63
C SER A 400 11.92 -18.96 13.12
N ALA A 401 10.64 -18.84 13.50
CA ALA A 401 10.24 -18.71 14.90
C ALA A 401 10.35 -20.02 15.70
N ASP A 402 10.34 -21.13 14.98
CA ASP A 402 10.44 -22.48 15.56
C ASP A 402 11.92 -22.92 15.76
N ALA A 403 12.87 -22.05 15.38
CA ALA A 403 14.29 -22.29 15.59
C ALA A 403 14.57 -22.47 17.10
N SER A 404 15.02 -23.65 17.48
CA SER A 404 15.43 -23.92 18.86
C SER A 404 16.55 -22.97 19.31
N PRO A 405 16.51 -22.41 20.53
CA PRO A 405 17.62 -21.55 20.98
C PRO A 405 18.93 -22.36 21.09
N PRO A 406 20.08 -21.78 20.67
CA PRO A 406 20.44 -20.40 20.99
C PRO A 406 20.27 -19.44 19.81
N ALA A 407 19.75 -18.24 20.12
CA ALA A 407 19.58 -17.09 19.24
C ALA A 407 20.90 -16.55 18.61
N ASP A 408 22.00 -17.28 18.78
CA ASP A 408 23.34 -16.85 18.38
C ASP A 408 23.83 -17.48 17.06
N ARG A 409 23.02 -18.37 16.43
CA ARG A 409 23.45 -19.04 15.18
C ARG A 409 23.57 -18.01 14.05
N PHE A 410 22.46 -17.45 13.62
CA PHE A 410 22.38 -16.45 12.56
C PHE A 410 21.70 -15.18 13.05
N GLN A 411 21.96 -14.08 12.36
CA GLN A 411 21.26 -12.82 12.55
C GLN A 411 20.81 -12.32 11.18
N PRO A 412 19.66 -11.65 11.10
CA PRO A 412 19.31 -10.93 9.87
C PRO A 412 20.41 -9.95 9.50
N GLY A 413 20.84 -10.00 8.24
CA GLY A 413 21.99 -9.24 7.75
C GLY A 413 23.31 -10.05 7.64
N ASP A 414 23.38 -11.27 8.19
CA ASP A 414 24.51 -12.17 7.94
C ASP A 414 24.55 -12.62 6.48
N VAL A 415 25.72 -12.76 5.91
CA VAL A 415 25.93 -13.32 4.57
C VAL A 415 26.63 -14.66 4.67
N ILE A 416 26.00 -15.73 4.18
CA ILE A 416 26.57 -17.07 4.17
C ILE A 416 27.47 -17.22 2.92
N HIS A 417 28.74 -17.57 3.15
CA HIS A 417 29.73 -17.79 2.10
C HIS A 417 30.14 -19.25 1.95
N ALA A 418 30.05 -20.08 2.99
CA ALA A 418 30.36 -21.50 2.90
C ALA A 418 29.65 -22.33 3.98
N VAL A 419 29.38 -23.60 3.67
CA VAL A 419 28.88 -24.63 4.59
C VAL A 419 29.85 -25.81 4.58
N ASN A 420 30.37 -26.23 5.73
CA ASN A 420 31.30 -27.36 5.87
C ASN A 420 32.46 -27.32 4.85
N ARG A 421 33.06 -26.14 4.64
CA ARG A 421 34.13 -25.87 3.68
C ARG A 421 33.68 -25.86 2.20
N THR A 422 32.41 -26.06 1.89
CA THR A 422 31.88 -25.94 0.54
C THR A 422 31.45 -24.49 0.31
N PRO A 423 32.06 -23.74 -0.64
CA PRO A 423 31.62 -22.40 -0.97
C PRO A 423 30.16 -22.37 -1.41
N VAL A 424 29.48 -21.28 -1.09
CA VAL A 424 28.08 -21.04 -1.41
C VAL A 424 27.98 -19.64 -2.01
N HIS A 425 27.52 -19.56 -3.27
CA HIS A 425 27.35 -18.31 -3.99
C HIS A 425 25.88 -18.00 -4.31
N SER A 426 24.98 -18.96 -4.02
CA SER A 426 23.56 -18.80 -4.27
C SER A 426 22.71 -19.63 -3.30
N LEU A 427 21.43 -19.24 -3.17
CA LEU A 427 20.45 -19.96 -2.38
C LEU A 427 20.27 -21.42 -2.86
N ALA A 428 20.38 -21.64 -4.17
CA ALA A 428 20.32 -22.98 -4.75
C ALA A 428 21.50 -23.84 -4.30
N GLU A 429 22.70 -23.27 -4.24
CA GLU A 429 23.91 -23.95 -3.74
C GLU A 429 23.85 -24.17 -2.24
N LEU A 430 23.33 -23.19 -1.47
CA LEU A 430 23.11 -23.35 -0.03
C LEU A 430 22.18 -24.53 0.26
N ARG A 431 21.03 -24.58 -0.38
CA ARG A 431 20.08 -25.70 -0.24
C ARG A 431 20.71 -27.04 -0.59
N LYS A 432 21.51 -27.07 -1.66
CA LYS A 432 22.24 -28.29 -2.06
C LYS A 432 23.28 -28.70 -1.02
N ALA A 433 23.97 -27.74 -0.41
CA ALA A 433 25.00 -28.00 0.59
C ALA A 433 24.42 -28.57 1.91
N VAL A 434 23.20 -28.16 2.26
CA VAL A 434 22.50 -28.65 3.49
C VAL A 434 21.55 -29.81 3.22
N ALA A 435 21.20 -30.06 1.96
CA ALA A 435 20.28 -31.14 1.58
C ALA A 435 20.84 -32.51 2.03
N GLY A 436 20.07 -33.22 2.83
CA GLY A 436 20.44 -34.55 3.34
C GLY A 436 21.15 -34.57 4.68
N MET A 437 21.39 -33.39 5.30
CA MET A 437 21.76 -33.30 6.70
C MET A 437 20.58 -33.77 7.57
N LYS A 438 20.88 -34.37 8.69
CA LYS A 438 19.90 -34.94 9.62
C LYS A 438 20.02 -34.28 10.97
N ASP A 439 18.94 -34.36 11.74
CA ASP A 439 18.94 -33.91 13.13
C ASP A 439 20.14 -34.50 13.90
N GLY A 440 20.90 -33.63 14.55
CA GLY A 440 22.14 -33.98 15.29
C GLY A 440 23.43 -33.95 14.43
N ASP A 441 23.35 -33.72 13.13
CA ASP A 441 24.54 -33.58 12.29
C ASP A 441 25.27 -32.26 12.62
N PRO A 442 26.60 -32.28 12.87
CA PRO A 442 27.36 -31.07 13.10
C PRO A 442 27.58 -30.29 11.80
N VAL A 443 27.30 -29.01 11.82
CA VAL A 443 27.49 -28.09 10.70
C VAL A 443 28.30 -26.88 11.11
N VAL A 444 29.18 -26.43 10.22
CA VAL A 444 29.93 -25.18 10.36
C VAL A 444 29.61 -24.29 9.17
N VAL A 445 29.12 -23.10 9.44
CA VAL A 445 28.76 -22.12 8.42
C VAL A 445 29.73 -20.92 8.53
N GLN A 446 30.38 -20.56 7.42
CA GLN A 446 31.14 -19.32 7.35
C GLN A 446 30.19 -18.20 6.96
N ILE A 447 30.10 -17.20 7.82
CA ILE A 447 29.26 -16.01 7.59
C ILE A 447 30.11 -14.75 7.60
N GLU A 448 29.64 -13.74 6.88
CA GLU A 448 30.07 -12.36 7.06
C GLU A 448 29.04 -11.62 7.90
N ARG A 449 29.48 -11.05 9.00
CA ARG A 449 28.66 -10.25 9.93
C ARG A 449 29.33 -8.90 10.11
N GLN A 450 28.66 -7.83 9.72
CA GLN A 450 29.18 -6.46 9.80
C GLN A 450 30.55 -6.31 9.09
N GLY A 451 30.72 -6.95 7.92
CA GLY A 451 31.96 -6.92 7.15
C GLY A 451 33.08 -7.84 7.64
N LEU A 452 32.85 -8.64 8.69
CA LEU A 452 33.83 -9.55 9.25
C LEU A 452 33.42 -11.01 9.04
N LEU A 453 34.34 -11.82 8.51
CA LEU A 453 34.14 -13.26 8.40
C LEU A 453 34.26 -13.95 9.75
N THR A 454 33.29 -14.80 10.05
CA THR A 454 33.28 -15.65 11.26
C THR A 454 32.71 -17.02 10.95
N PHE A 455 32.94 -17.98 11.83
CA PHE A 455 32.38 -19.32 11.71
C PHE A 455 31.34 -19.55 12.83
N VAL A 456 30.18 -20.03 12.43
CA VAL A 456 29.12 -20.45 13.33
C VAL A 456 29.01 -21.98 13.26
N ALA A 457 29.14 -22.66 14.38
CA ALA A 457 29.07 -24.11 14.46
C ALA A 457 27.88 -24.54 15.36
N PHE A 458 27.08 -25.47 14.87
CA PHE A 458 25.92 -26.00 15.58
C PHE A 458 25.55 -27.39 15.07
N GLU A 459 24.62 -28.06 15.74
CA GLU A 459 23.99 -29.28 15.26
C GLU A 459 22.66 -28.95 14.59
N ILE A 460 22.31 -29.63 13.49
CA ILE A 460 21.00 -29.51 12.83
C ILE A 460 19.93 -30.02 13.79
N ASP A 461 18.83 -29.26 13.92
CA ASP A 461 17.67 -29.61 14.76
C ASP A 461 16.65 -30.41 13.99
#